data_9520a4aef0917ee0d554d227931da052
#
_entry.id   9520a4aef0917ee0d554d227931da052
#
_cell.length_a   1.000
_cell.length_b   1.000
_cell.length_c   1.000
_cell.angle_alpha   90.00
_cell.angle_beta   90.00
_cell.angle_gamma   90.00
#
_symmetry.space_group_name_H-M   'P 1'
#
loop_
_entity.id
_entity.type
_entity.pdbx_description
1 polymer ?
#
loop_
_entity_poly.entity_id
_entity_poly.type
_entity_poly.pdbx_seq_one_letter_code
_entity_poly.pdbx_strand_id
1 'polypeptide(L)'
;MRLGIDLDGVVADFNAGWMSVHAHEFGSDLRPDMVDSWDCLHRLGGFAHMGEFWAWAAPKDHRPSIFRHLDPYPNAIDSMRTLVRRGHEVVIVTTKPTWARRDTFGWLSEHDLPTTEVHLTDRKSDVECDVYLDDAPHVLAELVERRPGAVVCRFVRPWNRPVEGTTGIVTWDDFVELVDRMSTVDAH
;
A
#
# COMPACT_ATOMS: atom_id res chain seq x y z
N MET A 1 12.46 -14.79 -6.15
CA MET A 1 12.20 -14.21 -4.82
C MET A 1 10.72 -14.01 -4.61
N ARG A 2 10.27 -14.01 -3.36
CA ARG A 2 8.91 -13.73 -2.93
C ARG A 2 8.81 -12.29 -2.43
N LEU A 3 7.96 -11.49 -3.05
CA LEU A 3 7.85 -10.04 -2.85
C LEU A 3 6.53 -9.71 -2.16
N GLY A 4 6.58 -9.27 -0.91
CA GLY A 4 5.44 -8.83 -0.11
C GLY A 4 5.15 -7.35 -0.36
N ILE A 5 4.03 -7.03 -0.99
CA ILE A 5 3.70 -5.67 -1.43
C ILE A 5 2.41 -5.21 -0.75
N ASP A 6 2.47 -4.04 -0.09
CA ASP A 6 1.27 -3.38 0.43
C ASP A 6 0.42 -2.75 -0.69
N LEU A 7 -0.82 -2.46 -0.39
CA LEU A 7 -1.73 -1.79 -1.32
C LEU A 7 -1.79 -0.27 -1.10
N ASP A 8 -2.28 0.17 0.05
CA ASP A 8 -2.56 1.59 0.28
C ASP A 8 -1.26 2.39 0.40
N GLY A 9 -1.13 3.48 -0.35
CA GLY A 9 0.10 4.26 -0.38
C GLY A 9 1.25 3.64 -1.19
N VAL A 10 1.12 2.39 -1.65
CA VAL A 10 2.12 1.65 -2.44
C VAL A 10 1.62 1.36 -3.84
N VAL A 11 0.60 0.51 -3.99
CA VAL A 11 -0.02 0.20 -5.29
C VAL A 11 -1.20 1.12 -5.58
N ALA A 12 -2.05 1.34 -4.58
CA ALA A 12 -3.27 2.15 -4.67
C ALA A 12 -3.08 3.53 -4.05
N ASP A 13 -3.47 4.58 -4.77
CA ASP A 13 -3.44 5.96 -4.27
C ASP A 13 -4.62 6.19 -3.31
N PHE A 14 -4.40 5.76 -2.06
CA PHE A 14 -5.41 5.86 -1.01
C PHE A 14 -5.83 7.31 -0.77
N ASN A 15 -4.87 8.25 -0.76
CA ASN A 15 -5.17 9.65 -0.45
C ASN A 15 -5.97 10.33 -1.56
N ALA A 16 -5.61 10.15 -2.81
CA ALA A 16 -6.40 10.68 -3.92
C ALA A 16 -7.81 10.07 -3.94
N GLY A 17 -7.93 8.77 -3.70
CA GLY A 17 -9.20 8.06 -3.75
C GLY A 17 -10.20 8.53 -2.68
N TRP A 18 -9.79 8.55 -1.38
CA TRP A 18 -10.71 9.02 -0.34
C TRP A 18 -11.06 10.50 -0.49
N MET A 19 -10.10 11.34 -0.93
CA MET A 19 -10.35 12.77 -1.16
C MET A 19 -11.31 13.01 -2.31
N SER A 20 -11.26 12.18 -3.36
CA SER A 20 -12.22 12.25 -4.47
C SER A 20 -13.65 11.94 -4.00
N VAL A 21 -13.82 10.90 -3.18
CA VAL A 21 -15.13 10.56 -2.58
C VAL A 21 -15.59 11.68 -1.65
N HIS A 22 -14.69 12.22 -0.83
CA HIS A 22 -14.99 13.32 0.08
C HIS A 22 -15.40 14.61 -0.67
N ALA A 23 -14.71 14.93 -1.74
CA ALA A 23 -15.06 16.05 -2.60
C ALA A 23 -16.45 15.89 -3.21
N HIS A 24 -16.80 14.68 -3.65
CA HIS A 24 -18.13 14.39 -4.19
C HIS A 24 -19.24 14.54 -3.15
N GLU A 25 -19.02 14.08 -1.91
CA GLU A 25 -20.03 14.08 -0.84
C GLU A 25 -20.13 15.43 -0.12
N PHE A 26 -19.03 16.15 0.07
CA PHE A 26 -18.96 17.38 0.89
C PHE A 26 -18.52 18.63 0.15
N GLY A 27 -18.18 18.53 -1.15
CA GLY A 27 -17.71 19.67 -1.94
C GLY A 27 -16.34 20.20 -1.51
N SER A 28 -15.49 19.34 -0.91
CA SER A 28 -14.15 19.74 -0.46
C SER A 28 -13.16 19.86 -1.62
N ASP A 29 -12.11 20.65 -1.42
CA ASP A 29 -10.99 20.86 -2.34
C ASP A 29 -9.68 20.22 -1.84
N LEU A 30 -9.79 19.14 -1.07
CA LEU A 30 -8.65 18.42 -0.51
C LEU A 30 -7.77 17.83 -1.63
N ARG A 31 -6.46 17.86 -1.40
CA ARG A 31 -5.46 17.31 -2.34
C ARG A 31 -4.46 16.41 -1.62
N PRO A 32 -3.94 15.36 -2.28
CA PRO A 32 -3.00 14.41 -1.67
C PRO A 32 -1.74 15.05 -1.08
N ASP A 33 -1.28 16.19 -1.61
CA ASP A 33 -0.12 16.93 -1.11
C ASP A 33 -0.34 17.59 0.27
N MET A 34 -1.58 17.63 0.75
CA MET A 34 -1.93 18.10 2.10
C MET A 34 -1.66 17.04 3.18
N VAL A 35 -1.44 15.77 2.81
CA VAL A 35 -1.15 14.68 3.76
C VAL A 35 0.34 14.68 4.10
N ASP A 36 0.70 15.18 5.26
CA ASP A 36 2.08 15.34 5.74
C ASP A 36 2.44 14.42 6.92
N SER A 37 1.45 13.72 7.48
CA SER A 37 1.61 12.82 8.61
C SER A 37 0.64 11.64 8.54
N TRP A 38 1.02 10.52 9.18
CA TRP A 38 0.25 9.28 9.15
C TRP A 38 -1.16 9.39 9.76
N ASP A 39 -1.34 10.25 10.73
CA ASP A 39 -2.56 10.37 11.53
C ASP A 39 -3.42 11.60 11.21
N CYS A 40 -3.14 12.33 10.13
CA CYS A 40 -3.80 13.60 9.82
C CYS A 40 -5.17 13.48 9.12
N LEU A 41 -5.55 12.30 8.61
CA LEU A 41 -6.69 12.13 7.70
C LEU A 41 -8.01 12.64 8.27
N HIS A 42 -8.31 12.34 9.54
CA HIS A 42 -9.54 12.80 10.19
C HIS A 42 -9.60 14.33 10.28
N ARG A 43 -8.47 15.00 10.57
CA ARG A 43 -8.40 16.46 10.66
C ARG A 43 -8.62 17.10 9.28
N LEU A 44 -7.99 16.56 8.24
CA LEU A 44 -8.16 17.02 6.87
C LEU A 44 -9.61 16.86 6.40
N GLY A 45 -10.21 15.72 6.69
CA GLY A 45 -11.62 15.45 6.33
C GLY A 45 -12.65 16.12 7.25
N GLY A 46 -12.24 16.89 8.27
CA GLY A 46 -13.17 17.55 9.19
C GLY A 46 -13.88 16.61 10.15
N PHE A 47 -13.36 15.39 10.37
CA PHE A 47 -13.89 14.42 11.33
C PHE A 47 -13.30 14.63 12.72
N ALA A 48 -14.06 14.37 13.78
CA ALA A 48 -13.62 14.58 15.15
C ALA A 48 -12.43 13.67 15.55
N HIS A 49 -12.37 12.44 15.02
CA HIS A 49 -11.31 11.47 15.26
C HIS A 49 -11.25 10.40 14.15
N MET A 50 -10.16 9.60 14.14
CA MET A 50 -9.95 8.56 13.13
C MET A 50 -11.09 7.53 13.05
N GLY A 51 -11.74 7.21 14.15
CA GLY A 51 -12.90 6.30 14.15
C GLY A 51 -14.08 6.82 13.33
N GLU A 52 -14.30 8.14 13.34
CA GLU A 52 -15.34 8.79 12.53
C GLU A 52 -14.97 8.78 11.04
N PHE A 53 -13.70 9.06 10.72
CA PHE A 53 -13.18 8.91 9.36
C PHE A 53 -13.41 7.48 8.83
N TRP A 54 -13.04 6.46 9.60
CA TRP A 54 -13.23 5.06 9.18
C TRP A 54 -14.71 4.66 9.11
N ALA A 55 -15.56 5.20 9.99
CA ALA A 55 -17.01 4.99 9.89
C ALA A 55 -17.60 5.62 8.62
N TRP A 56 -17.10 6.78 8.21
CA TRP A 56 -17.46 7.40 6.94
C TRP A 56 -16.90 6.61 5.74
N ALA A 57 -15.65 6.16 5.81
CA ALA A 57 -14.96 5.43 4.75
C ALA A 57 -15.59 4.05 4.43
N ALA A 58 -16.33 3.48 5.38
CA ALA A 58 -17.01 2.20 5.25
C ALA A 58 -18.11 2.23 4.16
N PRO A 59 -18.56 1.04 3.66
CA PRO A 59 -19.66 0.97 2.71
C PRO A 59 -20.92 1.67 3.21
N LYS A 60 -21.65 2.31 2.32
CA LYS A 60 -22.95 2.96 2.56
C LYS A 60 -24.00 2.40 1.61
N ASP A 61 -25.28 2.66 1.87
CA ASP A 61 -26.37 2.23 0.98
C ASP A 61 -26.23 2.75 -0.44
N HIS A 62 -25.64 3.93 -0.60
CA HIS A 62 -25.50 4.63 -1.87
C HIS A 62 -24.12 4.48 -2.53
N ARG A 63 -23.12 3.88 -1.85
CA ARG A 63 -21.78 3.64 -2.41
C ARG A 63 -21.02 2.49 -1.73
N PRO A 64 -20.10 1.83 -2.41
CA PRO A 64 -19.12 0.93 -1.79
C PRO A 64 -18.19 1.71 -0.85
N SER A 65 -17.30 1.01 -0.14
CA SER A 65 -16.29 1.67 0.66
C SER A 65 -15.32 2.48 -0.21
N ILE A 66 -14.56 3.40 0.42
CA ILE A 66 -13.55 4.20 -0.29
C ILE A 66 -12.54 3.31 -1.03
N PHE A 67 -12.29 2.09 -0.58
CA PHE A 67 -11.32 1.17 -1.21
C PHE A 67 -11.71 0.69 -2.62
N ARG A 68 -12.94 0.96 -3.08
CA ARG A 68 -13.36 0.73 -4.48
C ARG A 68 -13.10 1.90 -5.40
N HIS A 69 -12.74 3.06 -4.86
CA HIS A 69 -12.58 4.31 -5.59
C HIS A 69 -11.11 4.73 -5.75
N LEU A 70 -10.18 3.82 -5.44
CA LEU A 70 -8.75 4.10 -5.53
C LEU A 70 -8.26 3.89 -6.96
N ASP A 71 -7.43 4.79 -7.45
CA ASP A 71 -6.66 4.56 -8.67
C ASP A 71 -5.31 3.92 -8.31
N PRO A 72 -4.74 3.06 -9.15
CA PRO A 72 -3.38 2.60 -8.95
C PRO A 72 -2.38 3.74 -9.19
N TYR A 73 -1.30 3.77 -8.43
CA TYR A 73 -0.19 4.68 -8.74
C TYR A 73 0.37 4.40 -10.14
N PRO A 74 0.90 5.43 -10.83
CA PRO A 74 1.53 5.27 -12.13
C PRO A 74 2.59 4.16 -12.11
N ASN A 75 2.59 3.30 -13.11
CA ASN A 75 3.50 2.17 -13.32
C ASN A 75 3.40 1.04 -12.28
N ALA A 76 2.59 1.14 -11.21
CA ALA A 76 2.55 0.14 -10.16
C ALA A 76 2.24 -1.26 -10.70
N ILE A 77 1.12 -1.41 -11.40
CA ILE A 77 0.66 -2.71 -11.91
C ILE A 77 1.60 -3.25 -13.00
N ASP A 78 2.10 -2.40 -13.89
CA ASP A 78 3.01 -2.81 -14.96
C ASP A 78 4.38 -3.25 -14.42
N SER A 79 4.86 -2.59 -13.36
CA SER A 79 6.07 -3.02 -12.63
C SER A 79 5.86 -4.37 -11.96
N MET A 80 4.72 -4.59 -11.30
CA MET A 80 4.38 -5.90 -10.72
C MET A 80 4.31 -6.99 -11.80
N ARG A 81 3.67 -6.72 -12.95
CA ARG A 81 3.65 -7.65 -14.10
C ARG A 81 5.05 -7.93 -14.63
N THR A 82 5.93 -6.94 -14.62
CA THR A 82 7.33 -7.09 -15.03
C THR A 82 8.07 -8.02 -14.08
N LEU A 83 7.91 -7.84 -12.77
CA LEU A 83 8.51 -8.70 -11.75
C LEU A 83 8.02 -10.16 -11.87
N VAL A 84 6.72 -10.37 -12.09
CA VAL A 84 6.17 -11.72 -12.33
C VAL A 84 6.76 -12.35 -13.59
N ARG A 85 6.86 -11.61 -14.71
CA ARG A 85 7.50 -12.10 -15.94
C ARG A 85 8.97 -12.49 -15.74
N ARG A 86 9.66 -11.86 -14.77
CA ARG A 86 11.05 -12.19 -14.39
C ARG A 86 11.15 -13.36 -13.41
N GLY A 87 10.03 -14.02 -13.11
CA GLY A 87 10.01 -15.22 -12.26
C GLY A 87 9.92 -14.93 -10.75
N HIS A 88 9.59 -13.70 -10.36
CA HIS A 88 9.31 -13.40 -8.95
C HIS A 88 7.85 -13.71 -8.60
N GLU A 89 7.62 -14.09 -7.36
CA GLU A 89 6.29 -14.26 -6.80
C GLU A 89 5.86 -12.95 -6.14
N VAL A 90 4.76 -12.38 -6.60
CA VAL A 90 4.17 -11.17 -6.01
C VAL A 90 3.03 -11.57 -5.08
N VAL A 91 3.16 -11.19 -3.81
CA VAL A 91 2.20 -11.45 -2.74
C VAL A 91 1.68 -10.12 -2.21
N ILE A 92 0.37 -9.96 -2.15
CA ILE A 92 -0.23 -8.79 -1.51
C ILE A 92 -0.33 -9.02 0.00
N VAL A 93 0.26 -8.11 0.78
CA VAL A 93 0.25 -8.17 2.25
C VAL A 93 -0.22 -6.81 2.78
N THR A 94 -1.52 -6.69 3.06
CA THR A 94 -2.15 -5.40 3.37
C THR A 94 -3.02 -5.46 4.61
N THR A 95 -3.07 -4.36 5.37
CA THR A 95 -3.95 -4.21 6.52
C THR A 95 -5.25 -3.55 6.08
N LYS A 96 -6.38 -4.21 6.34
CA LYS A 96 -7.71 -3.70 5.98
C LYS A 96 -8.71 -3.94 7.10
N PRO A 97 -9.61 -2.99 7.36
CA PRO A 97 -10.77 -3.25 8.20
C PRO A 97 -11.61 -4.39 7.62
N THR A 98 -12.24 -5.19 8.47
CA THR A 98 -13.04 -6.36 8.03
C THR A 98 -14.10 -6.00 7.00
N TRP A 99 -14.75 -4.84 7.13
CA TRP A 99 -15.76 -4.35 6.19
C TRP A 99 -15.22 -3.99 4.81
N ALA A 100 -13.91 -3.73 4.69
CA ALA A 100 -13.26 -3.38 3.42
C ALA A 100 -12.94 -4.60 2.54
N ARG A 101 -13.01 -5.82 3.10
CA ARG A 101 -12.59 -7.07 2.43
C ARG A 101 -13.20 -7.23 1.04
N ARG A 102 -14.53 -7.09 0.93
CA ARG A 102 -15.24 -7.26 -0.34
C ARG A 102 -14.73 -6.27 -1.41
N ASP A 103 -14.61 -5.01 -1.02
CA ASP A 103 -14.22 -3.95 -1.95
C ASP A 103 -12.75 -4.04 -2.31
N THR A 104 -11.88 -4.46 -1.38
CA THR A 104 -10.48 -4.75 -1.68
C THR A 104 -10.34 -5.85 -2.73
N PHE A 105 -10.99 -7.00 -2.56
CA PHE A 105 -10.93 -8.08 -3.57
C PHE A 105 -11.55 -7.66 -4.90
N GLY A 106 -12.63 -6.88 -4.87
CA GLY A 106 -13.21 -6.32 -6.08
C GLY A 106 -12.23 -5.40 -6.82
N TRP A 107 -11.52 -4.52 -6.08
CA TRP A 107 -10.50 -3.65 -6.63
C TRP A 107 -9.32 -4.43 -7.25
N LEU A 108 -8.81 -5.45 -6.55
CA LEU A 108 -7.76 -6.34 -7.06
C LEU A 108 -8.16 -6.98 -8.39
N SER A 109 -9.41 -7.46 -8.47
CA SER A 109 -9.94 -8.10 -9.67
C SER A 109 -10.14 -7.12 -10.84
N GLU A 110 -10.65 -5.92 -10.57
CA GLU A 110 -10.88 -4.90 -11.61
C GLU A 110 -9.59 -4.41 -12.26
N HIS A 111 -8.52 -4.32 -11.47
CA HIS A 111 -7.21 -3.89 -11.95
C HIS A 111 -6.32 -5.05 -12.44
N ASP A 112 -6.84 -6.28 -12.45
CA ASP A 112 -6.10 -7.47 -12.90
C ASP A 112 -4.70 -7.53 -12.29
N LEU A 113 -4.62 -7.43 -10.94
CA LEU A 113 -3.34 -7.45 -10.22
C LEU A 113 -2.65 -8.81 -10.42
N PRO A 114 -1.37 -8.81 -10.78
CA PRO A 114 -0.63 -10.03 -11.06
C PRO A 114 -0.14 -10.71 -9.76
N THR A 115 -1.09 -11.13 -8.93
CA THR A 115 -0.84 -11.82 -7.66
C THR A 115 -1.69 -13.07 -7.55
N THR A 116 -1.13 -14.13 -6.97
CA THR A 116 -1.85 -15.38 -6.68
C THR A 116 -2.17 -15.53 -5.19
N GLU A 117 -1.59 -14.68 -4.35
CA GLU A 117 -1.73 -14.75 -2.90
C GLU A 117 -1.99 -13.37 -2.29
N VAL A 118 -3.03 -13.28 -1.45
CA VAL A 118 -3.47 -12.03 -0.81
C VAL A 118 -3.70 -12.26 0.68
N HIS A 119 -2.95 -11.55 1.51
CA HIS A 119 -3.09 -11.53 2.96
C HIS A 119 -3.69 -10.20 3.43
N LEU A 120 -4.88 -10.27 4.03
CA LEU A 120 -5.46 -9.15 4.78
C LEU A 120 -5.16 -9.38 6.25
N THR A 121 -4.09 -8.79 6.75
CA THR A 121 -3.57 -9.00 8.10
C THR A 121 -2.98 -7.72 8.69
N ASP A 122 -3.07 -7.58 10.01
CA ASP A 122 -2.39 -6.54 10.79
C ASP A 122 -0.97 -6.96 11.23
N ARG A 123 -0.62 -8.25 11.06
CA ARG A 123 0.72 -8.79 11.34
C ARG A 123 1.39 -9.21 10.03
N LYS A 124 1.87 -8.21 9.29
CA LYS A 124 2.51 -8.43 7.99
C LYS A 124 3.78 -9.27 8.09
N SER A 125 4.45 -9.20 9.23
CA SER A 125 5.64 -10.00 9.53
C SER A 125 5.37 -11.51 9.63
N ASP A 126 4.12 -11.96 9.78
CA ASP A 126 3.79 -13.40 9.77
C ASP A 126 3.81 -14.01 8.34
N VAL A 127 3.77 -13.17 7.30
CA VAL A 127 3.87 -13.60 5.90
C VAL A 127 5.33 -13.56 5.48
N GLU A 128 5.92 -14.72 5.18
CA GLU A 128 7.34 -14.81 4.81
C GLU A 128 7.57 -14.33 3.37
N CYS A 129 8.41 -13.29 3.22
CA CYS A 129 8.87 -12.78 1.94
C CYS A 129 10.35 -12.43 2.00
N ASP A 130 11.01 -12.46 0.86
CA ASP A 130 12.42 -12.08 0.72
C ASP A 130 12.58 -10.54 0.71
N VAL A 131 11.59 -9.86 0.14
CA VAL A 131 11.55 -8.40 0.04
C VAL A 131 10.16 -7.92 0.42
N TYR A 132 10.07 -6.87 1.23
CA TYR A 132 8.81 -6.16 1.53
C TYR A 132 8.85 -4.74 0.97
N LEU A 133 7.72 -4.28 0.45
CA LEU A 133 7.51 -2.90 0.03
C LEU A 133 6.28 -2.34 0.74
N ASP A 134 6.48 -1.37 1.62
CA ASP A 134 5.44 -0.79 2.47
C ASP A 134 5.70 0.71 2.69
N ASP A 135 4.69 1.48 3.09
CA ASP A 135 4.82 2.90 3.39
C ASP A 135 4.53 3.26 4.85
N ALA A 136 3.98 2.33 5.63
CA ALA A 136 3.56 2.54 7.00
C ALA A 136 4.73 2.48 7.99
N PRO A 137 5.10 3.56 8.70
CA PRO A 137 6.29 3.59 9.55
C PRO A 137 6.35 2.51 10.63
N HIS A 138 5.20 2.19 11.26
CA HIS A 138 5.11 1.17 12.31
C HIS A 138 5.26 -0.25 11.74
N VAL A 139 4.76 -0.50 10.53
CA VAL A 139 4.93 -1.79 9.84
C VAL A 139 6.38 -1.99 9.42
N LEU A 140 7.01 -0.96 8.85
CA LEU A 140 8.42 -0.98 8.45
C LEU A 140 9.34 -1.32 9.63
N ALA A 141 9.12 -0.70 10.80
CA ALA A 141 9.89 -0.99 12.00
C ALA A 141 9.68 -2.43 12.49
N GLU A 142 8.45 -2.94 12.47
CA GLU A 142 8.15 -4.32 12.82
C GLU A 142 8.81 -5.33 11.85
N LEU A 143 8.74 -5.06 10.54
CA LEU A 143 9.36 -5.93 9.53
C LEU A 143 10.88 -6.01 9.70
N VAL A 144 11.56 -4.88 9.93
CA VAL A 144 13.01 -4.86 10.18
C VAL A 144 13.36 -5.69 11.41
N GLU A 145 12.60 -5.56 12.49
CA GLU A 145 12.84 -6.30 13.73
C GLU A 145 12.59 -7.81 13.57
N ARG A 146 11.47 -8.18 12.94
CA ARG A 146 10.99 -9.57 12.92
C ARG A 146 11.46 -10.38 11.73
N ARG A 147 11.95 -9.71 10.67
CA ARG A 147 12.41 -10.34 9.42
C ARG A 147 13.84 -9.91 9.06
N PRO A 148 14.83 -10.17 9.94
CA PRO A 148 16.21 -9.69 9.76
C PRO A 148 16.91 -10.26 8.51
N GLY A 149 16.38 -11.34 7.90
CA GLY A 149 16.87 -11.90 6.65
C GLY A 149 16.23 -11.33 5.39
N ALA A 150 15.19 -10.50 5.52
CA ALA A 150 14.50 -9.90 4.39
C ALA A 150 14.99 -8.47 4.13
N VAL A 151 14.86 -8.02 2.89
CA VAL A 151 15.05 -6.61 2.54
C VAL A 151 13.74 -5.86 2.72
N VAL A 152 13.74 -4.87 3.61
CA VAL A 152 12.56 -4.04 3.87
C VAL A 152 12.70 -2.72 3.12
N CYS A 153 11.81 -2.49 2.17
CA CYS A 153 11.75 -1.30 1.34
C CYS A 153 10.65 -0.36 1.84
N ARG A 154 11.02 0.89 2.11
CA ARG A 154 10.10 1.97 2.42
C ARG A 154 9.73 2.72 1.13
N PHE A 155 8.47 2.65 0.71
CA PHE A 155 8.02 3.53 -0.35
C PHE A 155 7.95 4.96 0.19
N VAL A 156 8.79 5.86 -0.36
CA VAL A 156 8.95 7.22 0.15
C VAL A 156 7.68 8.02 -0.11
N ARG A 157 7.06 8.50 0.96
CA ARG A 157 5.83 9.28 0.93
C ARG A 157 5.95 10.51 1.84
N PRO A 158 5.18 11.59 1.60
CA PRO A 158 5.21 12.79 2.45
C PRO A 158 4.91 12.50 3.92
N TRP A 159 4.10 11.49 4.20
CA TRP A 159 3.65 11.11 5.56
C TRP A 159 4.58 10.13 6.29
N ASN A 160 5.67 9.67 5.67
CA ASN A 160 6.63 8.80 6.34
C ASN A 160 8.04 9.41 6.38
N ARG A 161 8.82 8.97 7.37
CA ARG A 161 10.23 9.36 7.56
C ARG A 161 11.12 8.13 7.40
N PRO A 162 12.43 8.29 7.17
CA PRO A 162 13.37 7.17 7.17
C PRO A 162 13.24 6.34 8.44
N VAL A 163 13.16 5.01 8.26
CA VAL A 163 13.20 4.02 9.33
C VAL A 163 14.53 3.28 9.20
N GLU A 164 15.28 3.15 10.29
CA GLU A 164 16.56 2.46 10.30
C GLU A 164 16.39 1.00 9.83
N GLY A 165 17.31 0.51 9.03
CA GLY A 165 17.25 -0.83 8.43
C GLY A 165 16.38 -0.92 7.16
N THR A 166 15.76 0.19 6.69
CA THR A 166 14.98 0.18 5.46
C THR A 166 15.71 0.81 4.29
N THR A 167 15.41 0.34 3.08
CA THR A 167 15.83 0.97 1.82
C THR A 167 14.72 1.88 1.30
N GLY A 168 15.03 3.16 1.05
CA GLY A 168 14.07 4.10 0.47
C GLY A 168 13.85 3.84 -1.02
N ILE A 169 12.60 3.72 -1.44
CA ILE A 169 12.16 3.56 -2.83
C ILE A 169 11.29 4.77 -3.18
N VAL A 170 11.61 5.47 -4.23
CA VAL A 170 10.86 6.68 -4.64
C VAL A 170 9.85 6.35 -5.75
N THR A 171 10.25 5.49 -6.69
CA THR A 171 9.43 5.08 -7.84
C THR A 171 9.33 3.57 -7.93
N TRP A 172 8.35 3.09 -8.69
CA TRP A 172 8.23 1.67 -9.01
C TRP A 172 9.42 1.15 -9.84
N ASP A 173 10.03 2.00 -10.67
CA ASP A 173 11.22 1.64 -11.45
C ASP A 173 12.42 1.40 -10.52
N ASP A 174 12.61 2.23 -9.47
CA ASP A 174 13.64 2.02 -8.45
C ASP A 174 13.46 0.67 -7.73
N PHE A 175 12.21 0.27 -7.46
CA PHE A 175 11.91 -1.02 -6.83
C PHE A 175 12.26 -2.19 -7.75
N VAL A 176 11.88 -2.12 -9.03
CA VAL A 176 12.21 -3.14 -10.02
C VAL A 176 13.74 -3.27 -10.16
N GLU A 177 14.46 -2.16 -10.25
CA GLU A 177 15.93 -2.17 -10.32
C GLU A 177 16.58 -2.78 -9.06
N LEU A 178 16.03 -2.50 -7.87
CA LEU A 178 16.53 -3.11 -6.64
C LEU A 178 16.40 -4.64 -6.68
N VAL A 179 15.20 -5.14 -7.05
CA VAL A 179 14.90 -6.57 -7.14
C VAL A 179 15.81 -7.26 -8.18
N ASP A 180 16.06 -6.62 -9.32
CA ASP A 180 16.97 -7.13 -10.35
C ASP A 180 18.41 -7.26 -9.82
N ARG A 181 18.92 -6.24 -9.13
CA ARG A 181 20.26 -6.29 -8.54
C ARG A 181 20.40 -7.43 -7.54
N MET A 182 19.39 -7.65 -6.69
CA MET A 182 19.40 -8.76 -5.74
C MET A 182 19.44 -10.12 -6.43
N SER A 183 18.65 -10.28 -7.51
CA SER A 183 18.60 -11.54 -8.28
C SER A 183 19.92 -11.90 -8.95
N THR A 184 20.74 -10.91 -9.31
CA THR A 184 22.05 -11.16 -9.95
C THR A 184 23.12 -11.55 -8.95
N VAL A 185 22.99 -11.16 -7.69
CA VAL A 185 23.94 -11.54 -6.62
C VAL A 185 23.75 -13.00 -6.20
N ASP A 186 22.52 -13.48 -6.15
CA ASP A 186 22.20 -14.87 -5.75
C ASP A 186 22.57 -15.92 -6.82
N ALA A 187 22.91 -15.48 -8.04
CA ALA A 187 23.26 -16.36 -9.18
C ALA A 187 24.75 -16.68 -9.27
N HIS A 188 25.60 -16.20 -8.34
CA HIS A 188 27.06 -16.43 -8.27
C HIS A 188 27.47 -17.10 -6.99
#